data_32980bad35df3c7b43d492897ab0aa2a
#
_entry.id   32980bad35df3c7b43d492897ab0aa2a
#
_cell.length_a   1.000
_cell.length_b   1.000
_cell.length_c   1.000
_cell.angle_alpha   90.00
_cell.angle_beta   90.00
_cell.angle_gamma   90.00
#
_symmetry.space_group_name_H-M   'P 1'
#
loop_
_entity.id
_entity.type
_entity.pdbx_description
1 polymer ?
#
loop_
_entity_poly.entity_id
_entity_poly.type
_entity_poly.pdbx_seq_one_letter_code
_entity_poly.pdbx_strand_id
1 'polypeptide(L)'
;REFLMGKTSIGLMLVSSQYWAPHGKLTPFLKAMTEQIDGFVEGFRGELQFEREAAVQANFSRRAQNSLVWRVPEVYSATERVIEMEYVEGAVNISRAVHHFKPRDPIGYRRELARKFLFTILTQIFVYQEVHGDLHPGNVMVDREGRLHLIDWGNTIQLAGKILPVLNYLKGAMVANPDAITDALIAISTDPAAAQARRDEIREALVRTLDKKSIKPLSYDFVWMLYQEGPEGWLQRANTLMHLMSNTQQLGLVVRGEYLHLSRSLVAMIATRSE
;
A
#
# COMPACT_ATOMS: atom_id res chain seq x y z
N ARG A 1 0.36 -26.42 9.92
CA ARG A 1 1.51 -27.28 10.31
C ARG A 1 2.71 -27.06 9.37
N GLU A 2 2.53 -27.11 8.06
CA GLU A 2 3.62 -26.95 7.07
C GLU A 2 4.32 -25.59 7.15
N PHE A 3 3.58 -24.53 7.40
CA PHE A 3 4.13 -23.17 7.57
C PHE A 3 5.04 -23.06 8.81
N LEU A 4 4.67 -23.72 9.90
CA LEU A 4 5.46 -23.76 11.13
C LEU A 4 6.77 -24.53 10.93
N MET A 5 6.74 -25.61 10.16
CA MET A 5 7.93 -26.38 9.80
C MET A 5 8.89 -25.58 8.92
N GLY A 6 8.36 -24.83 7.95
CA GLY A 6 9.15 -23.92 7.10
C GLY A 6 9.86 -22.84 7.92
N LYS A 7 9.16 -22.20 8.86
CA LYS A 7 9.73 -21.18 9.75
C LYS A 7 10.84 -21.75 10.63
N THR A 8 10.64 -22.94 11.18
CA THR A 8 11.66 -23.63 12.02
C THR A 8 12.91 -23.93 11.20
N SER A 9 12.76 -24.40 9.96
CA SER A 9 13.88 -24.69 9.05
C SER A 9 14.68 -23.45 8.70
N ILE A 10 14.02 -22.33 8.39
CA ILE A 10 14.68 -21.05 8.12
C ILE A 10 15.39 -20.52 9.37
N GLY A 11 14.77 -20.65 10.54
CA GLY A 11 15.38 -20.27 11.82
C GLY A 11 16.66 -21.04 12.09
N LEU A 12 16.67 -22.35 11.84
CA LEU A 12 17.87 -23.18 11.96
C LEU A 12 18.97 -22.79 10.97
N MET A 13 18.60 -22.48 9.71
CA MET A 13 19.53 -21.98 8.71
C MET A 13 20.10 -20.62 9.10
N LEU A 14 19.29 -19.73 9.67
CA LEU A 14 19.73 -18.42 10.15
C LEU A 14 20.76 -18.54 11.27
N VAL A 15 20.47 -19.36 12.31
CA VAL A 15 21.40 -19.62 13.40
C VAL A 15 22.70 -20.25 12.89
N SER A 16 22.61 -21.23 12.00
CA SER A 16 23.76 -21.86 11.36
C SER A 16 24.60 -20.86 10.56
N SER A 17 23.95 -19.99 9.76
CA SER A 17 24.66 -18.98 8.94
C SER A 17 25.33 -17.92 9.80
N GLN A 18 24.73 -17.53 10.92
CA GLN A 18 25.34 -16.61 11.89
C GLN A 18 26.57 -17.19 12.56
N TYR A 19 26.59 -18.49 12.79
CA TYR A 19 27.71 -19.19 13.43
C TYR A 19 28.87 -19.41 12.45
N TRP A 20 28.59 -19.89 11.23
CA TRP A 20 29.62 -20.31 10.26
C TRP A 20 30.07 -19.17 9.30
N ALA A 21 29.21 -18.18 9.05
CA ALA A 21 29.52 -17.07 8.15
C ALA A 21 28.83 -15.76 8.59
N PRO A 22 29.22 -15.17 9.74
CA PRO A 22 28.54 -14.03 10.34
C PRO A 22 28.49 -12.79 9.45
N HIS A 23 29.46 -12.64 8.54
CA HIS A 23 29.54 -11.53 7.57
C HIS A 23 29.08 -11.95 6.16
N GLY A 24 28.52 -13.13 6.00
CA GLY A 24 28.05 -13.64 4.71
C GLY A 24 26.76 -12.95 4.25
N LYS A 25 26.56 -12.90 2.94
CA LYS A 25 25.32 -12.35 2.32
C LYS A 25 24.06 -13.17 2.63
N LEU A 26 24.23 -14.42 3.09
CA LEU A 26 23.14 -15.33 3.39
C LEU A 26 22.39 -14.93 4.67
N THR A 27 23.09 -14.45 5.69
CA THR A 27 22.49 -14.03 6.97
C THR A 27 21.47 -12.90 6.81
N PRO A 28 21.77 -11.78 6.13
CA PRO A 28 20.79 -10.73 5.87
C PRO A 28 19.61 -11.22 5.02
N PHE A 29 19.86 -12.08 4.05
CA PHE A 29 18.81 -12.67 3.21
C PHE A 29 17.82 -13.53 4.01
N LEU A 30 18.34 -14.44 4.85
CA LEU A 30 17.52 -15.29 5.72
C LEU A 30 16.74 -14.46 6.75
N LYS A 31 17.34 -13.40 7.28
CA LYS A 31 16.68 -12.48 8.21
C LYS A 31 15.51 -11.75 7.54
N ALA A 32 15.73 -11.20 6.37
CA ALA A 32 14.67 -10.55 5.58
C ALA A 32 13.55 -11.53 5.21
N MET A 33 13.89 -12.77 4.86
CA MET A 33 12.92 -13.83 4.56
C MET A 33 12.10 -14.21 5.79
N THR A 34 12.73 -14.30 6.97
CA THR A 34 12.02 -14.55 8.23
C THR A 34 11.04 -13.41 8.55
N GLU A 35 11.48 -12.17 8.43
CA GLU A 35 10.63 -10.98 8.66
C GLU A 35 9.45 -10.91 7.68
N GLN A 36 9.67 -11.29 6.41
CA GLN A 36 8.57 -11.37 5.43
C GLN A 36 7.57 -12.47 5.78
N ILE A 37 8.04 -13.63 6.22
CA ILE A 37 7.17 -14.73 6.65
C ILE A 37 6.40 -14.33 7.92
N ASP A 38 7.06 -13.69 8.88
CA ASP A 38 6.40 -13.22 10.09
C ASP A 38 5.33 -12.17 9.78
N GLY A 39 5.63 -11.20 8.91
CA GLY A 39 4.66 -10.24 8.43
C GLY A 39 3.47 -10.88 7.71
N PHE A 40 3.73 -11.93 6.91
CA PHE A 40 2.66 -12.70 6.25
C PHE A 40 1.80 -13.48 7.25
N VAL A 41 2.42 -14.16 8.22
CA VAL A 41 1.70 -14.91 9.26
C VAL A 41 0.88 -13.97 10.16
N GLU A 42 1.43 -12.82 10.50
CA GLU A 42 0.72 -11.81 11.29
C GLU A 42 -0.45 -11.19 10.53
N GLY A 43 -0.26 -10.89 9.23
CA GLY A 43 -1.34 -10.47 8.34
C GLY A 43 -2.46 -11.51 8.28
N PHE A 44 -2.10 -12.79 8.09
CA PHE A 44 -3.07 -13.89 8.05
C PHE A 44 -3.80 -14.11 9.39
N ARG A 45 -3.11 -13.92 10.51
CA ARG A 45 -3.75 -13.96 11.84
C ARG A 45 -4.66 -12.76 12.06
N GLY A 46 -4.33 -11.60 11.51
CA GLY A 46 -5.18 -10.42 11.53
C GLY A 46 -6.49 -10.63 10.75
N GLU A 47 -6.42 -11.27 9.59
CA GLU A 47 -7.58 -11.62 8.74
C GLU A 47 -8.55 -12.62 9.41
N LEU A 48 -8.10 -13.39 10.40
CA LEU A 48 -8.95 -14.33 11.15
C LEU A 48 -9.57 -13.72 12.42
N GLN A 49 -9.37 -12.43 12.68
CA GLN A 49 -9.93 -11.73 13.83
C GLN A 49 -11.20 -10.96 13.45
N PHE A 50 -12.28 -11.66 13.14
CA PHE A 50 -13.54 -11.03 12.71
C PHE A 50 -14.11 -10.01 13.69
N GLU A 51 -13.92 -10.18 14.98
CA GLU A 51 -14.32 -9.17 15.97
C GLU A 51 -13.55 -7.85 15.81
N ARG A 52 -12.25 -7.94 15.53
CA ARG A 52 -11.41 -6.76 15.25
C ARG A 52 -11.79 -6.11 13.93
N GLU A 53 -11.98 -6.91 12.88
CA GLU A 53 -12.46 -6.43 11.59
C GLU A 53 -13.79 -5.70 11.72
N ALA A 54 -14.76 -6.30 12.42
CA ALA A 54 -16.05 -5.71 12.71
C ALA A 54 -15.96 -4.38 13.45
N ALA A 55 -15.06 -4.28 14.44
CA ALA A 55 -14.83 -3.04 15.18
C ALA A 55 -14.25 -1.93 14.28
N VAL A 56 -13.30 -2.27 13.41
CA VAL A 56 -12.74 -1.35 12.42
C VAL A 56 -13.80 -0.92 11.43
N GLN A 57 -14.55 -1.88 10.86
CA GLN A 57 -15.63 -1.61 9.92
C GLN A 57 -16.68 -0.68 10.53
N ALA A 58 -17.15 -0.95 11.76
CA ALA A 58 -18.11 -0.10 12.47
C ALA A 58 -17.57 1.33 12.70
N ASN A 59 -16.26 1.48 12.97
CA ASN A 59 -15.64 2.80 13.09
C ASN A 59 -15.67 3.56 11.76
N PHE A 60 -15.29 2.92 10.66
CA PHE A 60 -15.33 3.53 9.33
C PHE A 60 -16.77 3.78 8.85
N SER A 61 -17.73 2.92 9.18
CA SER A 61 -19.15 3.14 8.89
C SER A 61 -19.66 4.45 9.52
N ARG A 62 -19.33 4.69 10.80
CA ARG A 62 -19.66 5.96 11.49
C ARG A 62 -19.00 7.16 10.85
N ARG A 63 -17.73 7.04 10.43
CA ARG A 63 -16.99 8.14 9.76
C ARG A 63 -17.58 8.47 8.39
N ALA A 64 -18.10 7.46 7.68
CA ALA A 64 -18.68 7.58 6.34
C ALA A 64 -20.19 7.89 6.33
N GLN A 65 -20.88 7.88 7.48
CA GLN A 65 -22.35 7.95 7.55
C GLN A 65 -22.97 9.16 6.81
N ASN A 66 -22.27 10.30 6.79
CA ASN A 66 -22.73 11.52 6.12
C ASN A 66 -22.03 11.75 4.77
N SER A 67 -21.24 10.81 4.29
CA SER A 67 -20.56 10.95 3.00
C SER A 67 -21.53 10.65 1.85
N LEU A 68 -21.53 11.53 0.86
CA LEU A 68 -22.26 11.33 -0.40
C LEU A 68 -21.43 10.53 -1.42
N VAL A 69 -20.16 10.30 -1.13
CA VAL A 69 -19.19 9.71 -2.05
C VAL A 69 -19.02 8.22 -1.78
N TRP A 70 -18.88 7.86 -0.52
CA TRP A 70 -18.61 6.49 -0.11
C TRP A 70 -19.29 6.13 1.20
N ARG A 71 -19.47 4.84 1.42
CA ARG A 71 -20.08 4.25 2.59
C ARG A 71 -19.32 2.99 3.00
N VAL A 72 -19.63 2.51 4.19
CA VAL A 72 -19.20 1.21 4.70
C VAL A 72 -20.42 0.51 5.26
N PRO A 73 -20.68 -0.74 4.90
CA PRO A 73 -21.83 -1.50 5.41
C PRO A 73 -21.82 -1.53 6.94
N GLU A 74 -22.99 -1.36 7.52
CA GLU A 74 -23.17 -1.40 8.97
C GLU A 74 -22.95 -2.82 9.49
N VAL A 75 -22.25 -2.95 10.61
CA VAL A 75 -22.06 -4.23 11.30
C VAL A 75 -23.16 -4.40 12.32
N TYR A 76 -23.91 -5.50 12.23
CA TYR A 76 -24.98 -5.85 13.17
C TYR A 76 -24.47 -6.70 14.33
N SER A 77 -23.64 -7.69 14.04
CA SER A 77 -23.02 -8.54 15.04
C SER A 77 -21.70 -9.13 14.54
N ALA A 78 -20.84 -9.52 15.47
CA ALA A 78 -19.61 -10.23 15.16
C ALA A 78 -19.28 -11.25 16.24
N THR A 79 -18.67 -12.34 15.81
CA THR A 79 -18.06 -13.38 16.65
C THR A 79 -16.67 -13.67 16.13
N GLU A 80 -15.92 -14.56 16.80
CA GLU A 80 -14.60 -14.99 16.30
C GLU A 80 -14.61 -15.58 14.88
N ARG A 81 -15.78 -15.99 14.36
CA ARG A 81 -15.89 -16.73 13.10
C ARG A 81 -16.86 -16.15 12.09
N VAL A 82 -17.68 -15.18 12.47
CA VAL A 82 -18.75 -14.65 11.62
C VAL A 82 -18.92 -13.16 11.89
N ILE A 83 -19.04 -12.37 10.81
CA ILE A 83 -19.53 -10.99 10.85
C ILE A 83 -20.88 -10.95 10.16
N GLU A 84 -21.88 -10.41 10.83
CA GLU A 84 -23.18 -10.09 10.27
C GLU A 84 -23.24 -8.60 9.98
N MET A 85 -23.45 -8.25 8.72
CA MET A 85 -23.41 -6.86 8.26
C MET A 85 -24.51 -6.55 7.26
N GLU A 86 -24.71 -5.27 7.01
CA GLU A 86 -25.64 -4.75 6.02
C GLU A 86 -25.35 -5.36 4.64
N TYR A 87 -26.40 -5.84 3.99
CA TYR A 87 -26.36 -6.20 2.59
C TYR A 87 -26.69 -4.98 1.72
N VAL A 88 -25.76 -4.55 0.88
CA VAL A 88 -25.95 -3.39 0.00
C VAL A 88 -26.73 -3.82 -1.25
N GLU A 89 -28.04 -3.66 -1.19
CA GLU A 89 -28.95 -4.10 -2.24
C GLU A 89 -28.68 -3.40 -3.58
N GLY A 90 -28.56 -4.19 -4.64
CA GLY A 90 -28.35 -3.69 -5.99
C GLY A 90 -26.95 -3.12 -6.25
N ALA A 91 -26.04 -3.16 -5.29
CA ALA A 91 -24.66 -2.79 -5.52
C ALA A 91 -23.92 -3.90 -6.29
N VAL A 92 -22.99 -3.47 -7.14
CA VAL A 92 -22.15 -4.37 -7.93
C VAL A 92 -20.69 -4.01 -7.75
N ASN A 93 -19.80 -4.97 -7.98
CA ASN A 93 -18.36 -4.71 -7.98
C ASN A 93 -17.99 -3.57 -8.95
N ILE A 94 -17.08 -2.68 -8.55
CA ILE A 94 -16.70 -1.49 -9.31
C ILE A 94 -16.25 -1.84 -10.74
N SER A 95 -15.56 -2.96 -10.94
CA SER A 95 -15.11 -3.41 -12.27
C SER A 95 -16.28 -3.75 -13.21
N ARG A 96 -17.45 -4.10 -12.65
CA ARG A 96 -18.66 -4.44 -13.41
C ARG A 96 -19.65 -3.29 -13.52
N ALA A 97 -19.43 -2.17 -12.81
CA ALA A 97 -20.42 -1.09 -12.68
C ALA A 97 -20.84 -0.51 -14.03
N VAL A 98 -19.90 -0.23 -14.92
CA VAL A 98 -20.21 0.31 -16.28
C VAL A 98 -21.07 -0.65 -17.09
N HIS A 99 -20.73 -1.95 -17.08
CA HIS A 99 -21.49 -2.97 -17.82
C HIS A 99 -22.89 -3.19 -17.23
N HIS A 100 -23.00 -3.15 -15.90
CA HIS A 100 -24.25 -3.40 -15.18
C HIS A 100 -25.22 -2.22 -15.29
N PHE A 101 -24.78 -1.01 -14.98
CA PHE A 101 -25.64 0.19 -14.95
C PHE A 101 -25.86 0.81 -16.33
N LYS A 102 -25.04 0.48 -17.33
CA LYS A 102 -25.12 0.97 -18.72
C LYS A 102 -25.33 2.49 -18.81
N PRO A 103 -24.45 3.30 -18.21
CA PRO A 103 -24.58 4.75 -18.20
C PRO A 103 -24.55 5.32 -19.62
N ARG A 104 -25.26 6.44 -19.86
CA ARG A 104 -25.27 7.11 -21.16
C ARG A 104 -23.86 7.59 -21.61
N ASP A 105 -23.04 7.99 -20.65
CA ASP A 105 -21.62 8.33 -20.84
C ASP A 105 -20.73 7.37 -20.02
N PRO A 106 -20.30 6.23 -20.58
CA PRO A 106 -19.46 5.27 -19.88
C PRO A 106 -18.10 5.82 -19.47
N ILE A 107 -17.51 6.73 -20.27
CA ILE A 107 -16.20 7.33 -19.99
C ILE A 107 -16.31 8.32 -18.85
N GLY A 108 -17.31 9.21 -18.89
CA GLY A 108 -17.59 10.14 -17.81
C GLY A 108 -17.89 9.42 -16.50
N TYR A 109 -18.67 8.36 -16.55
CA TYR A 109 -19.00 7.54 -15.38
C TYR A 109 -17.75 6.88 -14.76
N ARG A 110 -16.87 6.30 -15.58
CA ARG A 110 -15.57 5.75 -15.09
C ARG A 110 -14.73 6.83 -14.42
N ARG A 111 -14.66 8.03 -15.03
CA ARG A 111 -13.92 9.17 -14.45
C ARG A 111 -14.52 9.62 -13.11
N GLU A 112 -15.82 9.61 -13.00
CA GLU A 112 -16.50 9.93 -11.74
C GLU A 112 -16.19 8.91 -10.66
N LEU A 113 -16.31 7.62 -10.94
CA LEU A 113 -15.95 6.56 -10.02
C LEU A 113 -14.49 6.64 -9.57
N ALA A 114 -13.57 6.89 -10.51
CA ALA A 114 -12.15 7.06 -10.21
C ALA A 114 -11.89 8.28 -9.30
N ARG A 115 -12.58 9.40 -9.51
CA ARG A 115 -12.50 10.58 -8.62
C ARG A 115 -13.04 10.28 -7.23
N LYS A 116 -14.18 9.61 -7.13
CA LYS A 116 -14.77 9.19 -5.85
C LYS A 116 -13.83 8.25 -5.09
N PHE A 117 -13.26 7.29 -5.79
CA PHE A 117 -12.29 6.34 -5.23
C PHE A 117 -11.04 7.05 -4.70
N LEU A 118 -10.44 7.92 -5.51
CA LEU A 118 -9.29 8.73 -5.09
C LEU A 118 -9.62 9.61 -3.89
N PHE A 119 -10.77 10.31 -3.91
CA PHE A 119 -11.22 11.12 -2.77
C PHE A 119 -11.36 10.28 -1.50
N THR A 120 -11.94 9.09 -1.60
CA THR A 120 -12.11 8.17 -0.47
C THR A 120 -10.76 7.80 0.16
N ILE A 121 -9.77 7.45 -0.68
CA ILE A 121 -8.43 7.09 -0.20
C ILE A 121 -7.71 8.28 0.42
N LEU A 122 -7.75 9.45 -0.26
CA LEU A 122 -7.13 10.66 0.29
C LEU A 122 -7.76 11.06 1.63
N THR A 123 -9.07 10.89 1.79
CA THR A 123 -9.75 11.13 3.07
C THR A 123 -9.24 10.16 4.15
N GLN A 124 -9.07 8.90 3.84
CA GLN A 124 -8.51 7.90 4.77
C GLN A 124 -7.07 8.24 5.16
N ILE A 125 -6.23 8.62 4.19
CA ILE A 125 -4.81 8.96 4.42
C ILE A 125 -4.69 10.25 5.24
N PHE A 126 -5.30 11.33 4.79
CA PHE A 126 -5.02 12.67 5.32
C PHE A 126 -5.91 13.08 6.48
N VAL A 127 -7.16 12.61 6.51
CA VAL A 127 -8.11 12.99 7.54
C VAL A 127 -8.14 11.96 8.67
N TYR A 128 -8.27 10.68 8.32
CA TYR A 128 -8.40 9.63 9.34
C TYR A 128 -7.06 9.06 9.79
N GLN A 129 -6.02 9.21 8.98
CA GLN A 129 -4.70 8.60 9.19
C GLN A 129 -4.78 7.09 9.48
N GLU A 130 -5.78 6.48 8.88
CA GLU A 130 -6.07 5.05 8.94
C GLU A 130 -6.62 4.63 7.58
N VAL A 131 -6.00 3.65 6.95
CA VAL A 131 -6.26 3.29 5.55
C VAL A 131 -6.62 1.82 5.43
N HIS A 132 -7.57 1.53 4.56
CA HIS A 132 -7.86 0.18 4.11
C HIS A 132 -6.62 -0.41 3.42
N GLY A 133 -6.01 -1.41 4.04
CA GLY A 133 -4.71 -1.94 3.63
C GLY A 133 -4.75 -2.87 2.42
N ASP A 134 -5.94 -3.28 1.97
CA ASP A 134 -6.14 -4.19 0.83
C ASP A 134 -7.27 -3.69 -0.09
N LEU A 135 -7.19 -2.43 -0.50
CA LEU A 135 -8.22 -1.81 -1.33
C LEU A 135 -8.02 -2.14 -2.82
N HIS A 136 -8.41 -3.32 -3.21
CA HIS A 136 -8.46 -3.74 -4.62
C HIS A 136 -9.92 -3.67 -5.14
N PRO A 137 -10.15 -3.74 -6.47
CA PRO A 137 -11.50 -3.62 -7.04
C PRO A 137 -12.52 -4.62 -6.46
N GLY A 138 -12.06 -5.79 -6.00
CA GLY A 138 -12.92 -6.80 -5.36
C GLY A 138 -13.60 -6.32 -4.08
N ASN A 139 -12.95 -5.40 -3.36
CA ASN A 139 -13.41 -4.85 -2.08
C ASN A 139 -14.17 -3.53 -2.23
N VAL A 140 -14.49 -3.13 -3.48
CA VAL A 140 -15.24 -1.91 -3.77
C VAL A 140 -16.51 -2.23 -4.54
N MET A 141 -17.65 -1.97 -3.91
CA MET A 141 -18.96 -2.08 -4.53
C MET A 141 -19.48 -0.69 -4.92
N VAL A 142 -20.33 -0.63 -5.93
CA VAL A 142 -20.98 0.62 -6.40
C VAL A 142 -22.47 0.43 -6.39
N ASP A 143 -23.22 1.33 -5.74
CA ASP A 143 -24.67 1.33 -5.75
C ASP A 143 -25.25 2.07 -6.97
N ARG A 144 -26.57 2.10 -7.07
CA ARG A 144 -27.30 2.73 -8.19
C ARG A 144 -27.08 4.25 -8.24
N GLU A 145 -26.81 4.87 -7.11
CA GLU A 145 -26.51 6.30 -6.98
C GLU A 145 -25.03 6.62 -7.28
N GLY A 146 -24.24 5.59 -7.59
CA GLY A 146 -22.82 5.70 -7.87
C GLY A 146 -21.98 6.01 -6.63
N ARG A 147 -22.46 5.69 -5.41
CA ARG A 147 -21.65 5.75 -4.20
C ARG A 147 -20.82 4.47 -4.09
N LEU A 148 -19.63 4.62 -3.54
CA LEU A 148 -18.73 3.49 -3.30
C LEU A 148 -19.05 2.86 -1.93
N HIS A 149 -19.11 1.55 -1.87
CA HIS A 149 -19.21 0.80 -0.63
C HIS A 149 -17.95 -0.03 -0.46
N LEU A 150 -17.19 0.24 0.62
CA LEU A 150 -15.97 -0.48 0.94
C LEU A 150 -16.27 -1.63 1.88
N ILE A 151 -15.80 -2.81 1.53
CA ILE A 151 -15.97 -4.05 2.28
C ILE A 151 -14.62 -4.68 2.59
N ASP A 152 -14.58 -5.66 3.51
CA ASP A 152 -13.37 -6.39 3.88
C ASP A 152 -12.32 -5.50 4.60
N TRP A 153 -12.57 -5.25 5.89
CA TRP A 153 -11.75 -4.37 6.74
C TRP A 153 -10.73 -5.14 7.59
N GLY A 154 -10.48 -6.40 7.26
CA GLY A 154 -9.52 -7.26 7.99
C GLY A 154 -8.09 -6.74 7.98
N ASN A 155 -7.75 -5.96 6.96
CA ASN A 155 -6.40 -5.42 6.78
C ASN A 155 -6.43 -3.90 6.75
N THR A 156 -6.20 -3.25 7.89
CA THR A 156 -6.11 -1.79 7.98
C THR A 156 -4.74 -1.34 8.45
N ILE A 157 -4.30 -0.18 7.97
CA ILE A 157 -2.99 0.40 8.25
C ILE A 157 -3.17 1.70 9.03
N GLN A 158 -2.62 1.75 10.23
CA GLN A 158 -2.55 2.97 11.04
C GLN A 158 -1.38 3.83 10.57
N LEU A 159 -1.69 5.06 10.12
CA LEU A 159 -0.71 6.04 9.65
C LEU A 159 -0.40 7.12 10.69
N ALA A 160 -1.05 7.10 11.85
CA ALA A 160 -0.84 8.09 12.90
C ALA A 160 0.66 8.22 13.25
N GLY A 161 1.21 9.42 13.10
CA GLY A 161 2.63 9.70 13.28
C GLY A 161 3.56 9.15 12.19
N LYS A 162 3.05 8.40 11.19
CA LYS A 162 3.85 7.73 10.15
C LYS A 162 3.66 8.35 8.76
N ILE A 163 2.69 9.26 8.62
CA ILE A 163 2.34 9.84 7.31
C ILE A 163 3.45 10.71 6.74
N LEU A 164 4.16 11.46 7.58
CA LEU A 164 5.18 12.41 7.13
C LEU A 164 6.35 11.73 6.38
N PRO A 165 6.94 10.63 6.87
CA PRO A 165 7.97 9.91 6.11
C PRO A 165 7.46 9.41 4.75
N VAL A 166 6.20 8.96 4.65
CA VAL A 166 5.58 8.54 3.39
C VAL A 166 5.42 9.70 2.43
N LEU A 167 4.95 10.85 2.92
CA LEU A 167 4.84 12.06 2.10
C LEU A 167 6.19 12.56 1.61
N ASN A 168 7.21 12.52 2.47
CA ASN A 168 8.58 12.88 2.08
C ASN A 168 9.14 11.92 1.02
N TYR A 169 8.87 10.62 1.16
CA TYR A 169 9.21 9.65 0.14
C TYR A 169 8.51 9.95 -1.19
N LEU A 170 7.19 10.12 -1.18
CA LEU A 170 6.41 10.43 -2.38
C LEU A 170 6.88 11.74 -3.03
N LYS A 171 7.09 12.79 -2.23
CA LYS A 171 7.61 14.08 -2.72
C LYS A 171 9.00 13.93 -3.36
N GLY A 172 9.93 13.29 -2.67
CA GLY A 172 11.28 13.06 -3.18
C GLY A 172 11.27 12.24 -4.46
N ALA A 173 10.44 11.25 -4.49
CA ALA A 173 10.24 10.34 -5.61
C ALA A 173 9.61 11.05 -6.83
N MET A 174 8.60 11.89 -6.63
CA MET A 174 7.97 12.65 -7.72
C MET A 174 8.97 13.56 -8.44
N VAL A 175 9.85 14.22 -7.69
CA VAL A 175 10.87 15.10 -8.26
C VAL A 175 12.19 14.38 -8.57
N ALA A 176 12.26 13.05 -8.39
CA ALA A 176 13.45 12.23 -8.54
C ALA A 176 14.67 12.81 -7.78
N ASN A 177 14.46 13.28 -6.56
CA ASN A 177 15.51 13.80 -5.69
C ASN A 177 16.14 12.67 -4.87
N PRO A 178 17.39 12.23 -5.18
CA PRO A 178 18.00 11.09 -4.49
C PRO A 178 18.19 11.31 -2.99
N ASP A 179 18.51 12.52 -2.57
CA ASP A 179 18.70 12.83 -1.15
C ASP A 179 17.40 12.70 -0.36
N ALA A 180 16.33 13.32 -0.86
CA ALA A 180 15.01 13.25 -0.25
C ALA A 180 14.45 11.82 -0.19
N ILE A 181 14.67 11.02 -1.26
CA ILE A 181 14.27 9.62 -1.29
C ILE A 181 15.08 8.81 -0.28
N THR A 182 16.41 9.03 -0.23
CA THR A 182 17.30 8.32 0.71
C THR A 182 16.89 8.58 2.15
N ASP A 183 16.71 9.85 2.52
CA ASP A 183 16.32 10.23 3.89
C ASP A 183 14.95 9.65 4.27
N ALA A 184 14.01 9.64 3.33
CA ALA A 184 12.70 9.04 3.55
C ALA A 184 12.77 7.51 3.69
N LEU A 185 13.57 6.81 2.88
CA LEU A 185 13.79 5.36 2.98
C LEU A 185 14.45 4.99 4.31
N ILE A 186 15.42 5.77 4.77
CA ILE A 186 16.05 5.59 6.09
C ILE A 186 14.98 5.72 7.19
N ALA A 187 14.13 6.75 7.12
CA ALA A 187 13.09 7.01 8.13
C ALA A 187 12.04 5.89 8.22
N ILE A 188 11.74 5.21 7.11
CA ILE A 188 10.79 4.09 7.07
C ILE A 188 11.42 2.70 7.22
N SER A 189 12.75 2.64 7.39
CA SER A 189 13.46 1.37 7.60
C SER A 189 13.20 0.77 8.98
N THR A 190 13.46 -0.51 9.15
CA THR A 190 13.36 -1.22 10.43
C THR A 190 14.43 -0.78 11.42
N ASP A 191 15.60 -0.37 10.92
CA ASP A 191 16.71 0.15 11.72
C ASP A 191 17.22 1.48 11.10
N PRO A 192 16.62 2.62 11.45
CA PRO A 192 17.03 3.92 10.92
C PRO A 192 18.46 4.32 11.28
N ALA A 193 18.95 3.90 12.44
CA ALA A 193 20.32 4.26 12.90
C ALA A 193 21.39 3.55 12.07
N ALA A 194 21.26 2.24 11.86
CA ALA A 194 22.14 1.48 10.99
C ALA A 194 22.06 1.95 9.53
N ALA A 195 20.85 2.27 9.06
CA ALA A 195 20.64 2.81 7.73
C ALA A 195 21.30 4.19 7.55
N GLN A 196 21.22 5.06 8.56
CA GLN A 196 21.84 6.39 8.55
C GLN A 196 23.37 6.29 8.44
N ALA A 197 23.99 5.33 9.10
CA ALA A 197 25.46 5.11 9.00
C ALA A 197 25.89 4.74 7.56
N ARG A 198 24.98 4.26 6.73
CA ARG A 198 25.21 3.86 5.34
C ARG A 198 24.55 4.78 4.31
N ARG A 199 24.18 6.00 4.73
CA ARG A 199 23.40 6.94 3.92
C ARG A 199 23.98 7.14 2.51
N ASP A 200 25.28 7.38 2.42
CA ASP A 200 25.94 7.68 1.13
C ASP A 200 25.95 6.46 0.19
N GLU A 201 26.17 5.27 0.74
CA GLU A 201 26.11 4.01 -0.03
C GLU A 201 24.68 3.78 -0.60
N ILE A 202 23.67 4.01 0.24
CA ILE A 202 22.26 3.89 -0.16
C ILE A 202 21.93 4.91 -1.25
N ARG A 203 22.37 6.16 -1.08
CA ARG A 203 22.17 7.24 -2.03
C ARG A 203 22.80 6.92 -3.39
N GLU A 204 24.05 6.45 -3.41
CA GLU A 204 24.73 6.08 -4.66
C GLU A 204 24.02 4.92 -5.38
N ALA A 205 23.60 3.90 -4.65
CA ALA A 205 22.86 2.79 -5.22
C ALA A 205 21.50 3.25 -5.79
N LEU A 206 20.84 4.20 -5.12
CA LEU A 206 19.61 4.83 -5.60
C LEU A 206 19.84 5.62 -6.89
N VAL A 207 20.88 6.47 -6.94
CA VAL A 207 21.24 7.23 -8.15
C VAL A 207 21.45 6.28 -9.33
N ARG A 208 22.26 5.23 -9.15
CA ARG A 208 22.48 4.20 -10.19
C ARG A 208 21.15 3.57 -10.66
N THR A 209 20.20 3.40 -9.76
CA THR A 209 18.87 2.83 -10.09
C THR A 209 18.02 3.82 -10.88
N LEU A 210 18.02 5.09 -10.50
CA LEU A 210 17.30 6.15 -11.21
C LEU A 210 17.85 6.36 -12.62
N ASP A 211 19.16 6.40 -12.76
CA ASP A 211 19.84 6.54 -14.05
C ASP A 211 19.53 5.36 -14.98
N LYS A 212 19.59 4.15 -14.46
CA LYS A 212 19.29 2.92 -15.20
C LYS A 212 17.84 2.87 -15.72
N LYS A 213 16.93 3.53 -15.03
CA LYS A 213 15.51 3.65 -15.38
C LYS A 213 15.20 4.90 -16.21
N SER A 214 16.23 5.72 -16.53
CA SER A 214 16.08 6.99 -17.26
C SER A 214 15.09 7.96 -16.59
N ILE A 215 14.97 7.90 -15.26
CA ILE A 215 14.10 8.80 -14.51
C ILE A 215 14.85 10.10 -14.26
N LYS A 216 14.43 11.12 -14.98
CA LYS A 216 14.98 12.47 -14.82
C LYS A 216 14.30 13.20 -13.66
N PRO A 217 15.05 14.05 -12.92
CA PRO A 217 14.45 14.97 -11.97
C PRO A 217 13.43 15.86 -12.69
N LEU A 218 12.27 16.08 -12.04
CA LEU A 218 11.32 17.08 -12.51
C LEU A 218 11.92 18.48 -12.26
N SER A 219 11.95 19.32 -13.29
CA SER A 219 12.29 20.74 -13.14
C SER A 219 11.16 21.52 -12.47
N TYR A 220 11.37 22.81 -12.21
CA TYR A 220 10.36 23.68 -11.59
C TYR A 220 9.02 23.75 -12.32
N ASP A 221 8.95 23.34 -13.60
CA ASP A 221 7.72 23.23 -14.38
C ASP A 221 7.03 21.87 -14.21
N PHE A 222 6.92 21.41 -12.96
CA PHE A 222 6.30 20.14 -12.58
C PHE A 222 4.96 19.88 -13.30
N VAL A 223 4.07 20.88 -13.32
CA VAL A 223 2.75 20.75 -13.96
C VAL A 223 2.87 20.55 -15.47
N TRP A 224 3.81 21.26 -16.11
CA TRP A 224 4.05 21.14 -17.54
C TRP A 224 4.65 19.79 -17.94
N MET A 225 5.60 19.30 -17.16
CA MET A 225 6.18 17.96 -17.39
C MET A 225 5.16 16.85 -17.18
N LEU A 226 4.30 16.96 -16.17
CA LEU A 226 3.20 16.04 -15.96
C LEU A 226 2.25 16.00 -17.16
N TYR A 227 2.00 17.14 -17.75
CA TYR A 227 1.17 17.26 -18.96
C TYR A 227 1.85 16.61 -20.17
N GLN A 228 3.18 16.82 -20.34
CA GLN A 228 3.95 16.24 -21.44
C GLN A 228 4.15 14.73 -21.33
N GLU A 229 4.41 14.20 -20.14
CA GLU A 229 4.61 12.75 -19.93
C GLU A 229 3.32 11.95 -20.12
N GLY A 230 2.18 12.58 -19.94
CA GLY A 230 0.88 11.93 -20.07
C GLY A 230 0.66 10.77 -19.09
N PRO A 231 -0.43 10.00 -19.24
CA PRO A 231 -0.78 8.91 -18.33
C PRO A 231 0.27 7.79 -18.27
N GLU A 232 0.93 7.49 -19.39
CA GLU A 232 1.92 6.41 -19.47
C GLU A 232 3.21 6.77 -18.71
N GLY A 233 3.68 8.01 -18.82
CA GLY A 233 4.83 8.49 -18.05
C GLY A 233 4.59 8.46 -16.55
N TRP A 234 3.39 8.81 -16.14
CA TRP A 234 2.94 8.71 -14.76
C TRP A 234 2.94 7.28 -14.23
N LEU A 235 2.41 6.35 -15.01
CA LEU A 235 2.38 4.93 -14.66
C LEU A 235 3.80 4.38 -14.54
N GLN A 236 4.70 4.77 -15.45
CA GLN A 236 6.10 4.37 -15.39
C GLN A 236 6.79 4.92 -14.14
N ARG A 237 6.57 6.20 -13.78
CA ARG A 237 7.09 6.78 -12.54
C ARG A 237 6.55 6.05 -11.32
N ALA A 238 5.25 5.86 -11.23
CA ALA A 238 4.62 5.15 -10.14
C ALA A 238 5.20 3.73 -9.99
N ASN A 239 5.29 2.97 -11.08
CA ASN A 239 5.88 1.64 -11.07
C ASN A 239 7.34 1.66 -10.61
N THR A 240 8.13 2.64 -11.05
CA THR A 240 9.53 2.75 -10.61
C THR A 240 9.64 3.05 -9.13
N LEU A 241 8.79 3.95 -8.60
CA LEU A 241 8.74 4.27 -7.18
C LEU A 241 8.39 3.03 -6.34
N MET A 242 7.47 2.23 -6.85
CA MET A 242 7.07 1.00 -6.19
C MET A 242 8.18 -0.05 -6.23
N HIS A 243 8.87 -0.17 -7.37
CA HIS A 243 10.05 -1.03 -7.46
C HIS A 243 11.17 -0.57 -6.53
N LEU A 244 11.37 0.73 -6.33
CA LEU A 244 12.34 1.25 -5.37
C LEU A 244 11.98 0.85 -3.94
N MET A 245 10.72 0.95 -3.54
CA MET A 245 10.29 0.50 -2.20
C MET A 245 10.37 -1.02 -2.05
N SER A 246 10.05 -1.77 -3.09
CA SER A 246 10.08 -3.25 -3.06
C SER A 246 11.50 -3.80 -3.13
N ASN A 247 12.43 -3.09 -3.76
CA ASN A 247 13.82 -3.54 -3.99
C ASN A 247 14.82 -2.87 -3.04
N THR A 248 14.39 -2.25 -1.96
CA THR A 248 15.27 -1.70 -0.92
C THR A 248 16.20 -2.75 -0.32
N GLN A 249 15.83 -4.03 -0.40
CA GLN A 249 16.70 -5.14 -0.02
C GLN A 249 18.02 -5.16 -0.83
N GLN A 250 18.01 -4.74 -2.11
CA GLN A 250 19.23 -4.59 -2.92
C GLN A 250 20.13 -3.45 -2.41
N LEU A 251 19.54 -2.47 -1.71
CA LEU A 251 20.23 -1.39 -1.03
C LEU A 251 20.67 -1.78 0.40
N GLY A 252 20.36 -3.03 0.82
CA GLY A 252 20.59 -3.48 2.19
C GLY A 252 19.69 -2.82 3.22
N LEU A 253 18.55 -2.28 2.79
CA LEU A 253 17.50 -1.70 3.63
C LEU A 253 16.32 -2.66 3.75
N VAL A 254 15.81 -2.79 4.96
CA VAL A 254 14.53 -3.47 5.23
C VAL A 254 13.53 -2.40 5.63
N VAL A 255 12.51 -2.21 4.80
CA VAL A 255 11.41 -1.28 5.07
C VAL A 255 10.40 -1.96 5.98
N ARG A 256 9.86 -1.22 6.95
CA ARG A 256 8.83 -1.73 7.86
C ARG A 256 7.59 -2.18 7.09
N GLY A 257 7.02 -3.33 7.47
CA GLY A 257 5.93 -4.00 6.74
C GLY A 257 4.72 -3.10 6.46
N GLU A 258 4.36 -2.24 7.41
CA GLU A 258 3.25 -1.28 7.28
C GLU A 258 3.40 -0.33 6.07
N TYR A 259 4.62 0.10 5.74
CA TYR A 259 4.86 0.94 4.57
C TYR A 259 4.85 0.15 3.26
N LEU A 260 5.24 -1.13 3.30
CA LEU A 260 5.10 -2.03 2.15
C LEU A 260 3.62 -2.30 1.84
N HIS A 261 2.78 -2.51 2.86
CA HIS A 261 1.34 -2.67 2.67
C HIS A 261 0.72 -1.39 2.10
N LEU A 262 1.04 -0.22 2.65
CA LEU A 262 0.57 1.06 2.11
C LEU A 262 0.98 1.24 0.65
N SER A 263 2.23 0.90 0.30
CA SER A 263 2.71 1.00 -1.07
C SER A 263 1.93 0.09 -2.01
N ARG A 264 1.65 -1.15 -1.62
CA ARG A 264 0.85 -2.09 -2.42
C ARG A 264 -0.57 -1.57 -2.64
N SER A 265 -1.21 -1.01 -1.60
CA SER A 265 -2.54 -0.40 -1.71
C SER A 265 -2.54 0.78 -2.69
N LEU A 266 -1.52 1.63 -2.66
CA LEU A 266 -1.37 2.74 -3.61
C LEU A 266 -1.14 2.25 -5.05
N VAL A 267 -0.41 1.15 -5.24
CA VAL A 267 -0.23 0.54 -6.58
C VAL A 267 -1.51 -0.07 -7.10
N ALA A 268 -2.19 -0.85 -6.27
CA ALA A 268 -3.48 -1.44 -6.66
C ALA A 268 -4.46 -0.35 -7.11
N MET A 269 -4.45 0.81 -6.44
CA MET A 269 -5.21 1.99 -6.82
C MET A 269 -4.83 2.54 -8.21
N ILE A 270 -3.54 2.61 -8.52
CA ILE A 270 -3.06 3.10 -9.82
C ILE A 270 -3.40 2.11 -10.93
N ALA A 271 -3.25 0.82 -10.67
CA ALA A 271 -3.56 -0.25 -11.62
C ALA A 271 -5.06 -0.31 -11.98
N THR A 272 -5.95 -0.01 -11.04
CA THR A 272 -7.40 0.05 -11.27
C THR A 272 -7.81 1.13 -12.28
N ARG A 273 -6.93 2.08 -12.59
CA ARG A 273 -7.18 3.17 -13.54
C ARG A 273 -6.92 2.77 -15.00
N SER A 274 -6.22 1.67 -15.25
CA SER A 274 -5.81 1.23 -16.59
C SER A 274 -6.80 0.26 -17.26
N GLU A 275 -7.82 -0.24 -16.54
CA GLU A 275 -8.92 -1.06 -17.07
C GLU A 275 -10.21 -0.21 -17.22
#